data_0706a6df80943f720a1595a6afbdf746
#
_entry.id   0706a6df80943f720a1595a6afbdf746
#
_cell.length_a   1.000
_cell.length_b   1.000
_cell.length_c   1.000
_cell.angle_alpha   90.00
_cell.angle_beta   90.00
_cell.angle_gamma   90.00
#
_symmetry.space_group_name_H-M   'P 1'
#
loop_
_entity.id
_entity.type
_entity.pdbx_description
1 polymer ?
#
loop_
_entity_poly.entity_id
_entity_poly.type
_entity_poly.pdbx_seq_one_letter_code
_entity_poly.pdbx_strand_id
1 'polypeptide(L)'
;TFGCIIVMVSFFLLSLLSMDSSITYISGSLLLLGIGFGLFSTPNNNAIMGAVDKNELGVASSSMNLSRTIGNLFGMSLVNLIVHYYLGDSTFSAQHSHALMSTISLAFNVSLGFVILASCISAFRGKA
;
A
#
# COMPACT_ATOMS: atom_id res chain seq x y z
N THR A 1 -8.12 -9.53 9.59
CA THR A 1 -8.84 -8.27 9.91
C THR A 1 -8.00 -7.32 10.77
N PHE A 2 -7.32 -7.78 11.82
CA PHE A 2 -6.47 -6.91 12.66
C PHE A 2 -5.32 -6.26 11.86
N GLY A 3 -4.62 -7.01 11.03
CA GLY A 3 -3.56 -6.48 10.17
C GLY A 3 -4.03 -5.38 9.22
N CYS A 4 -5.23 -5.51 8.65
CA CYS A 4 -5.83 -4.49 7.79
C CYS A 4 -6.09 -3.18 8.53
N ILE A 5 -6.58 -3.26 9.77
CA ILE A 5 -6.84 -2.07 10.60
C ILE A 5 -5.52 -1.33 10.89
N ILE A 6 -4.46 -2.05 11.23
CA ILE A 6 -3.15 -1.47 11.48
C ILE A 6 -2.60 -0.79 10.21
N VAL A 7 -2.75 -1.43 9.05
CA VAL A 7 -2.34 -0.85 7.76
C VAL A 7 -3.14 0.42 7.45
N MET A 8 -4.46 0.41 7.66
CA MET A 8 -5.30 1.61 7.48
C MET A 8 -4.85 2.75 8.38
N VAL A 9 -4.63 2.48 9.67
CA VAL A 9 -4.16 3.49 10.63
C VAL A 9 -2.81 4.05 10.20
N SER A 10 -1.90 3.19 9.74
CA SER A 10 -0.58 3.62 9.26
C SER A 10 -0.67 4.52 8.02
N PHE A 11 -1.50 4.17 7.06
CA PHE A 11 -1.73 5.03 5.89
C PHE A 11 -2.41 6.35 6.26
N PHE A 12 -3.33 6.33 7.21
CA PHE A 12 -3.96 7.55 7.72
C PHE A 12 -2.92 8.47 8.39
N LEU A 13 -2.03 7.92 9.22
CA LEU A 13 -0.94 8.66 9.82
C LEU A 13 0.02 9.24 8.77
N LEU A 14 0.34 8.47 7.74
CA LEU A 14 1.17 8.94 6.62
C LEU A 14 0.47 9.98 5.74
N SER A 15 -0.86 9.94 5.64
CA SER A 15 -1.65 10.97 4.94
C SER A 15 -1.62 12.33 5.65
N LEU A 16 -1.42 12.34 6.96
CA LEU A 16 -1.29 13.55 7.78
C LEU A 16 0.14 14.13 7.79
N LEU A 17 1.04 13.61 6.93
CA LEU A 17 2.40 14.13 6.84
C LEU A 17 2.39 15.60 6.42
N SER A 18 3.11 16.42 7.21
CA SER A 18 3.37 17.82 6.93
C SER A 18 4.88 18.05 6.78
N MET A 19 5.27 19.18 6.19
CA MET A 19 6.68 19.57 6.03
C MET A 19 7.45 19.63 7.35
N ASP A 20 6.75 19.88 8.46
CA ASP A 20 7.31 19.96 9.82
C ASP A 20 7.28 18.61 10.57
N SER A 21 6.89 17.51 9.88
CA SER A 21 6.82 16.20 10.52
C SER A 21 8.21 15.71 10.92
N SER A 22 8.37 15.34 12.19
CA SER A 22 9.61 14.76 12.70
C SER A 22 9.95 13.45 11.98
N ILE A 23 11.23 13.23 11.73
CA ILE A 23 11.74 11.95 11.18
C ILE A 23 11.29 10.77 12.04
N THR A 24 11.21 10.96 13.35
CA THR A 24 10.72 9.95 14.30
C THR A 24 9.26 9.57 14.02
N TYR A 25 8.40 10.54 13.67
CA TYR A 25 7.00 10.28 13.30
C TYR A 25 6.89 9.45 12.03
N ILE A 26 7.68 9.80 11.00
CA ILE A 26 7.73 9.08 9.72
C ILE A 26 8.21 7.65 9.95
N SER A 27 9.31 7.47 10.69
CA SER A 27 9.87 6.15 10.98
C SER A 27 8.89 5.29 11.78
N GLY A 28 8.21 5.85 12.77
CA GLY A 28 7.18 5.17 13.55
C GLY A 28 5.99 4.71 12.70
N SER A 29 5.51 5.57 11.82
CA SER A 29 4.40 5.25 10.91
C SER A 29 4.78 4.15 9.91
N LEU A 30 6.01 4.18 9.38
CA LEU A 30 6.53 3.14 8.48
C LEU A 30 6.73 1.79 9.19
N LEU A 31 7.22 1.81 10.44
CA LEU A 31 7.32 0.60 11.25
C LEU A 31 5.94 -0.01 11.50
N LEU A 32 4.98 0.80 11.87
CA LEU A 32 3.60 0.36 12.10
C LEU A 32 3.00 -0.24 10.82
N LEU A 33 3.26 0.38 9.67
CA LEU A 33 2.84 -0.12 8.37
C LEU A 33 3.47 -1.47 8.05
N GLY A 34 4.75 -1.64 8.33
CA GLY A 34 5.48 -2.90 8.13
C GLY A 34 4.91 -4.03 9.00
N ILE A 35 4.65 -3.76 10.28
CA ILE A 35 4.02 -4.71 11.21
C ILE A 35 2.61 -5.08 10.73
N GLY A 36 1.79 -4.10 10.37
CA GLY A 36 0.44 -4.32 9.87
C GLY A 36 0.43 -5.16 8.59
N PHE A 37 1.33 -4.88 7.66
CA PHE A 37 1.49 -5.65 6.43
C PHE A 37 1.93 -7.09 6.69
N GLY A 38 2.88 -7.31 7.60
CA GLY A 38 3.31 -8.65 8.00
C GLY A 38 2.18 -9.47 8.60
N LEU A 39 1.43 -8.88 9.54
CA LEU A 39 0.29 -9.51 10.19
C LEU A 39 -0.87 -9.80 9.24
N PHE A 40 -1.02 -9.04 8.18
CA PHE A 40 -2.04 -9.27 7.15
C PHE A 40 -1.58 -10.30 6.10
N SER A 41 -0.34 -10.18 5.63
CA SER A 41 0.18 -10.97 4.51
C SER A 41 0.34 -12.44 4.88
N THR A 42 0.83 -12.75 6.08
CA THR A 42 1.10 -14.12 6.52
C THR A 42 -0.16 -15.00 6.56
N PRO A 43 -1.24 -14.62 7.29
CA PRO A 43 -2.43 -15.45 7.31
C PRO A 43 -3.14 -15.51 5.96
N ASN A 44 -3.06 -14.45 5.15
CA ASN A 44 -3.64 -14.45 3.82
C ASN A 44 -2.92 -15.45 2.89
N ASN A 45 -1.58 -15.45 2.91
CA ASN A 45 -0.78 -16.40 2.17
C ASN A 45 -1.07 -17.86 2.61
N ASN A 46 -1.14 -18.09 3.91
CA ASN A 46 -1.46 -19.41 4.46
C ASN A 46 -2.86 -19.89 4.06
N ALA A 47 -3.84 -18.99 4.06
CA ALA A 47 -5.20 -19.32 3.63
C ALA A 47 -5.25 -19.72 2.14
N ILE A 48 -4.53 -19.01 1.28
CA ILE A 48 -4.46 -19.33 -0.15
C ILE A 48 -3.76 -20.67 -0.37
N MET A 49 -2.62 -20.89 0.30
CA MET A 49 -1.86 -22.13 0.18
C MET A 49 -2.58 -23.33 0.79
N GLY A 50 -3.38 -23.13 1.83
CA GLY A 50 -4.21 -24.17 2.44
C GLY A 50 -5.46 -24.54 1.65
N ALA A 51 -5.87 -23.72 0.69
CA ALA A 51 -7.05 -23.93 -0.14
C ALA A 51 -6.78 -24.73 -1.42
N VAL A 52 -5.52 -25.08 -1.70
CA VAL A 52 -5.10 -25.80 -2.91
C VAL A 52 -4.47 -27.16 -2.55
N ASP A 53 -4.57 -28.10 -3.46
CA ASP A 53 -3.94 -29.41 -3.31
C ASP A 53 -2.41 -29.31 -3.33
N LYS A 54 -1.75 -30.25 -2.64
CA LYS A 54 -0.28 -30.30 -2.53
C LYS A 54 0.43 -30.29 -3.88
N ASN A 55 -0.19 -30.86 -4.91
CA ASN A 55 0.35 -30.92 -6.27
C ASN A 55 0.24 -29.59 -7.01
N GLU A 56 -0.60 -28.68 -6.55
CA GLU A 56 -0.88 -27.38 -7.18
C GLU A 56 -0.24 -26.20 -6.44
N LEU A 57 0.47 -26.47 -5.34
CA LEU A 57 1.13 -25.41 -4.54
C LEU A 57 2.08 -24.54 -5.36
N GLY A 58 2.77 -25.13 -6.35
CA GLY A 58 3.65 -24.38 -7.26
C GLY A 58 2.89 -23.38 -8.12
N VAL A 59 1.75 -23.79 -8.67
CA VAL A 59 0.89 -22.94 -9.48
C VAL A 59 0.26 -21.83 -8.65
N ALA A 60 -0.23 -22.15 -7.45
CA ALA A 60 -0.80 -21.18 -6.52
C ALA A 60 0.22 -20.14 -6.09
N SER A 61 1.45 -20.55 -5.76
CA SER A 61 2.56 -19.67 -5.40
C SER A 61 2.94 -18.73 -6.54
N SER A 62 3.05 -19.27 -7.75
CA SER A 62 3.37 -18.48 -8.95
C SER A 62 2.28 -17.47 -9.27
N SER A 63 1.01 -17.85 -9.18
CA SER A 63 -0.14 -16.96 -9.38
C SER A 63 -0.17 -15.82 -8.36
N MET A 64 0.14 -16.12 -7.10
CA MET A 64 0.25 -15.12 -6.04
C MET A 64 1.36 -14.10 -6.32
N ASN A 65 2.54 -14.60 -6.71
CA ASN A 65 3.66 -13.71 -7.06
C ASN A 65 3.36 -12.85 -8.30
N LEU A 66 2.72 -13.43 -9.30
CA LEU A 66 2.29 -12.70 -10.48
C LEU A 66 1.31 -11.59 -10.13
N SER A 67 0.29 -11.89 -9.32
CA SER A 67 -0.69 -10.89 -8.84
C SER A 67 -0.02 -9.77 -8.06
N ARG A 68 0.95 -10.08 -7.21
CA ARG A 68 1.73 -9.09 -6.45
C ARG A 68 2.57 -8.21 -7.38
N THR A 69 3.21 -8.79 -8.38
CA THR A 69 4.03 -8.06 -9.36
C THR A 69 3.16 -7.12 -10.19
N ILE A 70 2.01 -7.59 -10.68
CA ILE A 70 1.05 -6.74 -11.40
C ILE A 70 0.57 -5.58 -10.51
N GLY A 71 0.25 -5.85 -9.25
CA GLY A 71 -0.14 -4.82 -8.29
C GLY A 71 0.95 -3.77 -8.07
N ASN A 72 2.20 -4.19 -7.95
CA ASN A 72 3.34 -3.29 -7.81
C ASN A 72 3.55 -2.42 -9.06
N LEU A 73 3.50 -3.01 -10.25
CA LEU A 73 3.62 -2.26 -11.51
C LEU A 73 2.49 -1.25 -11.67
N PHE A 74 1.26 -1.64 -11.34
CA PHE A 74 0.11 -0.74 -11.39
C PHE A 74 0.26 0.41 -10.39
N GLY A 75 0.68 0.13 -9.16
CA GLY A 75 0.96 1.14 -8.14
C GLY A 75 2.03 2.13 -8.56
N MET A 76 3.16 1.65 -9.10
CA MET A 76 4.23 2.52 -9.61
C MET A 76 3.75 3.39 -10.79
N SER A 77 2.95 2.82 -11.69
CA SER A 77 2.39 3.56 -12.83
C SER A 77 1.45 4.68 -12.36
N LEU A 78 0.60 4.41 -11.37
CA LEU A 78 -0.27 5.43 -10.77
C LEU A 78 0.52 6.56 -10.13
N VAL A 79 1.54 6.24 -9.34
CA VAL A 79 2.40 7.25 -8.71
C VAL A 79 3.10 8.10 -9.76
N ASN A 80 3.68 7.48 -10.79
CA ASN A 80 4.31 8.20 -11.90
C ASN A 80 3.33 9.13 -12.62
N LEU A 81 2.10 8.69 -12.84
CA LEU A 81 1.06 9.48 -13.49
C LEU A 81 0.67 10.71 -12.64
N ILE A 82 0.53 10.53 -11.33
CA ILE A 82 0.27 11.62 -10.38
C ILE A 82 1.43 12.62 -10.37
N VAL A 83 2.66 12.12 -10.28
CA VAL A 83 3.88 12.97 -10.30
C VAL A 83 3.95 13.76 -11.61
N HIS A 84 3.74 13.11 -12.75
CA HIS A 84 3.79 13.76 -14.06
C HIS A 84 2.69 14.82 -14.22
N TYR A 85 1.48 14.55 -13.71
CA TYR A 85 0.36 15.49 -13.79
C TYR A 85 0.57 16.75 -12.93
N TYR A 86 1.19 16.61 -11.76
CA TYR A 86 1.39 17.73 -10.82
C TYR A 86 2.70 18.49 -11.03
N LEU A 87 3.78 17.80 -11.41
CA LEU A 87 5.09 18.43 -11.60
C LEU A 87 5.37 18.78 -13.08
N GLY A 88 4.65 18.19 -14.04
CA GLY A 88 4.94 18.36 -15.47
C GLY A 88 6.38 18.00 -15.81
N ASP A 89 6.92 18.59 -16.87
CA ASP A 89 8.31 18.42 -17.33
C ASP A 89 9.33 19.28 -16.55
N SER A 90 8.92 19.91 -15.43
CA SER A 90 9.83 20.72 -14.63
C SER A 90 10.79 19.82 -13.86
N THR A 91 12.07 19.96 -14.19
CA THR A 91 13.21 19.37 -13.47
C THR A 91 13.07 19.55 -11.95
N PHE A 92 13.42 18.49 -11.21
CA PHE A 92 13.46 18.48 -9.74
C PHE A 92 14.29 19.66 -9.20
N SER A 93 13.66 20.81 -9.03
CA SER A 93 14.26 21.98 -8.39
C SER A 93 13.74 22.09 -6.96
N ALA A 94 14.61 22.46 -6.04
CA ALA A 94 14.30 22.64 -4.62
C ALA A 94 13.15 23.65 -4.35
N GLN A 95 12.78 24.46 -5.34
CA GLN A 95 11.66 25.40 -5.29
C GLN A 95 10.28 24.73 -5.35
N HIS A 96 10.19 23.45 -5.70
CA HIS A 96 8.94 22.70 -5.83
C HIS A 96 8.65 21.76 -4.64
N SER A 97 9.28 21.99 -3.49
CA SER A 97 9.10 21.17 -2.29
C SER A 97 7.63 21.08 -1.84
N HIS A 98 6.87 22.17 -1.98
CA HIS A 98 5.43 22.16 -1.70
C HIS A 98 4.62 21.29 -2.66
N ALA A 99 4.94 21.30 -3.95
CA ALA A 99 4.29 20.47 -4.96
C ALA A 99 4.61 18.98 -4.75
N LEU A 100 5.86 18.66 -4.38
CA LEU A 100 6.27 17.30 -4.03
C LEU A 100 5.51 16.77 -2.81
N MET A 101 5.36 17.58 -1.78
CA MET A 101 4.64 17.18 -0.57
C MET A 101 3.15 16.95 -0.86
N SER A 102 2.52 17.81 -1.66
CA SER A 102 1.14 17.63 -2.11
C SER A 102 0.97 16.35 -2.92
N THR A 103 1.93 16.04 -3.80
CA THR A 103 1.92 14.82 -4.61
C THR A 103 2.06 13.57 -3.74
N ILE A 104 2.96 13.58 -2.75
CA ILE A 104 3.15 12.47 -1.80
C ILE A 104 1.90 12.25 -0.98
N SER A 105 1.31 13.31 -0.42
CA SER A 105 0.08 13.24 0.37
C SER A 105 -1.09 12.69 -0.47
N LEU A 106 -1.19 13.11 -1.72
CA LEU A 106 -2.22 12.62 -2.64
C LEU A 106 -2.02 11.14 -2.99
N ALA A 107 -0.78 10.71 -3.22
CA ALA A 107 -0.45 9.31 -3.45
C ALA A 107 -0.83 8.43 -2.24
N PHE A 108 -0.57 8.91 -1.01
CA PHE A 108 -0.98 8.20 0.21
C PHE A 108 -2.50 8.15 0.37
N ASN A 109 -3.23 9.23 0.06
CA ASN A 109 -4.69 9.25 0.10
C ASN A 109 -5.32 8.28 -0.91
N VAL A 110 -4.80 8.24 -2.13
CA VAL A 110 -5.24 7.28 -3.15
C VAL A 110 -4.96 5.85 -2.70
N SER A 111 -3.77 5.58 -2.15
CA SER A 111 -3.42 4.27 -1.60
C SER A 111 -4.32 3.87 -0.44
N LEU A 112 -4.66 4.82 0.44
CA LEU A 112 -5.62 4.60 1.53
C LEU A 112 -6.99 4.16 0.99
N GLY A 113 -7.49 4.81 -0.06
CA GLY A 113 -8.73 4.43 -0.73
C GLY A 113 -8.71 3.00 -1.24
N PHE A 114 -7.62 2.57 -1.89
CA PHE A 114 -7.46 1.20 -2.36
C PHE A 114 -7.38 0.19 -1.21
N VAL A 115 -6.70 0.52 -0.12
CA VAL A 115 -6.62 -0.35 1.08
C VAL A 115 -7.99 -0.50 1.73
N ILE A 116 -8.78 0.57 1.82
CA ILE A 116 -10.15 0.51 2.34
C ILE A 116 -11.02 -0.39 1.46
N LEU A 117 -10.97 -0.23 0.14
CA LEU A 117 -11.69 -1.08 -0.82
C LEU A 117 -11.29 -2.55 -0.67
N ALA A 118 -9.99 -2.83 -0.63
CA ALA A 118 -9.48 -4.19 -0.45
C ALA A 118 -9.93 -4.81 0.89
N SER A 119 -9.94 -4.01 1.96
CA SER A 119 -10.40 -4.44 3.28
C SER A 119 -11.90 -4.71 3.31
N CYS A 120 -12.71 -3.88 2.65
CA CYS A 120 -14.15 -4.11 2.51
C CYS A 120 -14.43 -5.42 1.76
N ILE A 121 -13.76 -5.64 0.62
CA ILE A 121 -13.91 -6.88 -0.16
C ILE A 121 -13.47 -8.10 0.67
N SER A 122 -12.37 -7.98 1.41
CA SER A 122 -11.89 -9.04 2.29
C SER A 122 -12.86 -9.35 3.44
N ALA A 123 -13.50 -8.33 4.01
CA ALA A 123 -14.48 -8.51 5.08
C ALA A 123 -15.77 -9.17 4.58
N PHE A 124 -16.21 -8.87 3.36
CA PHE A 124 -17.37 -9.54 2.75
C PHE A 124 -17.08 -11.02 2.44
N ARG A 125 -15.85 -11.36 2.07
CA ARG A 125 -15.43 -12.74 1.80
C ARG A 125 -15.34 -13.61 3.07
N GLY A 126 -15.15 -13.02 4.24
CA GLY A 126 -15.08 -13.73 5.51
C GLY A 126 -16.41 -14.15 6.10
N LYS A 127 -17.54 -13.93 5.40
CA LYS A 127 -18.90 -14.29 5.81
C LYS A 127 -19.55 -15.39 4.95
N ALA A 128 -18.84 -15.93 3.97
CA ALA A 128 -19.32 -17.03 3.12
C ALA A 128 -18.74 -18.36 3.57
#